data_c3e1979f664ea23e0ab3c7ecb8cf91b6
#
_entry.id   c3e1979f664ea23e0ab3c7ecb8cf91b6
#
_cell.length_a   1.000
_cell.length_b   1.000
_cell.length_c   1.000
_cell.angle_alpha   90.00
_cell.angle_beta   90.00
_cell.angle_gamma   90.00
#
_symmetry.space_group_name_H-M   'P 1'
#
loop_
_entity.id
_entity.type
_entity.pdbx_description
1 polymer ?
#
loop_
_entity_poly.entity_id
_entity_poly.type
_entity_poly.pdbx_seq_one_letter_code
_entity_poly.pdbx_strand_id
1 'polypeptide(L)'
;RKYWLYVPASVAGKTNVPVVFSLHGRGGTGDPNAANSSTLGKPTFTSLADKEGFIVVYPQGRDGTNKADYPDDGNWNDGFVGTTGWEATGKENADTKFIKALVDKIQADYKTPTASNSNISVDPKKFYLCGFSMGGMMTYACAKVLNGTFAAYGSCSGYPLNEFHMNLATENPIPFIHMHGKDDGMLGINHLNTIIENLLFRNGCKLSPKQNNDDGWTTTTENGMTRNDFKGVNGVPVTTVTFENLGHWVHSSAPTYLWNFFNGKTTDMYKSDIEWKWDMK
;
A
#
# COMPACT_ATOMS: atom_id res chain seq x y z
N ARG A 1 13.44 13.44 -8.82
CA ARG A 1 13.17 12.70 -7.58
C ARG A 1 14.00 11.43 -7.52
N LYS A 2 14.29 10.93 -6.32
CA LYS A 2 15.09 9.72 -6.09
C LYS A 2 14.20 8.52 -5.81
N TYR A 3 14.70 7.34 -6.10
CA TYR A 3 14.16 6.06 -5.67
C TYR A 3 15.30 5.04 -5.63
N TRP A 4 15.11 3.98 -4.86
CA TRP A 4 16.00 2.81 -4.85
C TRP A 4 15.27 1.64 -5.45
N LEU A 5 15.98 0.87 -6.24
CA LEU A 5 15.47 -0.33 -6.87
C LEU A 5 16.26 -1.53 -6.35
N TYR A 6 15.57 -2.46 -5.74
CA TYR A 6 16.15 -3.73 -5.32
C TYR A 6 15.71 -4.84 -6.27
N VAL A 7 16.66 -5.39 -7.00
CA VAL A 7 16.46 -6.50 -7.95
C VAL A 7 17.24 -7.69 -7.40
N PRO A 8 16.57 -8.68 -6.79
CA PRO A 8 17.26 -9.82 -6.23
C PRO A 8 17.87 -10.70 -7.32
N ALA A 9 19.02 -11.33 -7.03
CA ALA A 9 19.67 -12.24 -7.97
C ALA A 9 18.76 -13.42 -8.36
N SER A 10 17.83 -13.79 -7.47
CA SER A 10 16.88 -14.88 -7.68
C SER A 10 15.90 -14.65 -8.84
N VAL A 11 15.74 -13.41 -9.34
CA VAL A 11 14.85 -13.11 -10.48
C VAL A 11 15.59 -13.04 -11.83
N ALA A 12 16.91 -13.19 -11.86
CA ALA A 12 17.67 -13.20 -13.10
C ALA A 12 17.13 -14.27 -14.06
N GLY A 13 16.88 -13.89 -15.30
CA GLY A 13 16.31 -14.77 -16.32
C GLY A 13 14.82 -15.08 -16.17
N LYS A 14 14.13 -14.51 -15.17
CA LYS A 14 12.70 -14.75 -14.96
C LYS A 14 11.82 -13.76 -15.70
N THR A 15 10.69 -14.25 -16.15
CA THR A 15 9.62 -13.44 -16.76
C THR A 15 8.43 -13.31 -15.81
N ASN A 16 7.60 -12.29 -16.06
CA ASN A 16 6.39 -12.01 -15.26
C ASN A 16 6.67 -11.78 -13.76
N VAL A 17 7.81 -11.15 -13.45
CA VAL A 17 8.24 -10.86 -12.08
C VAL A 17 7.33 -9.81 -11.44
N PRO A 18 6.80 -10.06 -10.22
CA PRO A 18 6.02 -9.08 -9.48
C PRO A 18 6.88 -7.91 -9.00
N VAL A 19 6.24 -6.76 -8.74
CA VAL A 19 6.90 -5.55 -8.24
C VAL A 19 6.16 -4.99 -7.03
N VAL A 20 6.88 -4.74 -5.94
CA VAL A 20 6.36 -4.13 -4.71
C VAL A 20 6.93 -2.73 -4.53
N PHE A 21 6.06 -1.74 -4.33
CA PHE A 21 6.43 -0.38 -3.93
C PHE A 21 6.27 -0.25 -2.43
N SER A 22 7.29 0.24 -1.73
CA SER A 22 7.28 0.42 -0.28
C SER A 22 7.61 1.87 0.09
N LEU A 23 6.62 2.57 0.67
CA LEU A 23 6.69 3.98 1.02
C LEU A 23 7.10 4.15 2.48
N HIS A 24 8.08 5.04 2.73
CA HIS A 24 8.52 5.38 4.09
C HIS A 24 7.55 6.33 4.81
N GLY A 25 7.65 6.42 6.13
CA GLY A 25 6.93 7.38 6.96
C GLY A 25 7.50 8.79 6.87
N ARG A 26 6.89 9.72 7.61
CA ARG A 26 7.32 11.13 7.67
C ARG A 26 8.79 11.25 8.10
N GLY A 27 9.54 12.08 7.39
CA GLY A 27 10.97 12.29 7.66
C GLY A 27 11.86 11.08 7.39
N GLY A 28 11.29 10.03 6.78
CA GLY A 28 12.01 8.80 6.46
C GLY A 28 12.77 8.86 5.13
N THR A 29 13.34 7.74 4.77
CA THR A 29 14.07 7.57 3.50
C THR A 29 13.64 6.32 2.76
N GLY A 30 13.66 6.40 1.43
CA GLY A 30 13.53 5.24 0.56
C GLY A 30 14.74 4.30 0.62
N ASP A 31 15.91 4.74 1.09
CA ASP A 31 17.11 3.89 1.14
C ASP A 31 16.89 2.61 1.98
N PRO A 32 16.92 1.41 1.39
CA PRO A 32 16.73 0.17 2.13
C PRO A 32 17.89 -0.16 3.08
N ASN A 33 19.05 0.49 2.90
CA ASN A 33 20.27 0.26 3.67
C ASN A 33 20.54 1.36 4.72
N ALA A 34 19.63 2.31 4.89
CA ALA A 34 19.81 3.38 5.86
C ALA A 34 20.01 2.83 7.29
N ALA A 35 21.11 3.21 7.92
CA ALA A 35 21.57 2.61 9.18
C ALA A 35 20.76 3.00 10.43
N ASN A 36 19.92 4.03 10.36
CA ASN A 36 19.18 4.54 11.52
C ASN A 36 17.75 4.00 11.57
N SER A 37 17.37 3.44 12.70
CA SER A 37 16.01 2.93 12.94
C SER A 37 14.92 3.98 12.73
N SER A 38 15.18 5.24 13.04
CA SER A 38 14.26 6.35 12.79
C SER A 38 14.02 6.65 11.30
N THR A 39 14.92 6.20 10.41
CA THR A 39 14.80 6.35 8.97
C THR A 39 14.26 5.10 8.28
N LEU A 40 14.10 3.99 9.01
CA LEU A 40 13.61 2.71 8.51
C LEU A 40 12.08 2.56 8.64
N GLY A 41 11.34 3.63 8.91
CA GLY A 41 9.88 3.59 9.01
C GLY A 41 9.23 3.25 7.66
N LYS A 42 9.48 2.04 7.16
CA LYS A 42 8.85 1.43 5.98
C LYS A 42 8.92 -0.09 6.08
N PRO A 43 8.00 -0.82 5.47
CA PRO A 43 8.17 -2.25 5.25
C PRO A 43 9.41 -2.52 4.38
N THR A 44 10.35 -3.29 4.89
CA THR A 44 11.59 -3.64 4.18
C THR A 44 11.53 -5.08 3.69
N PHE A 45 11.69 -5.27 2.39
CA PHE A 45 11.41 -6.54 1.72
C PHE A 45 12.66 -7.25 1.18
N THR A 46 13.86 -6.73 1.35
CA THR A 46 15.06 -7.25 0.65
C THR A 46 15.24 -8.75 0.80
N SER A 47 15.29 -9.25 2.05
CA SER A 47 15.45 -10.69 2.32
C SER A 47 14.26 -11.53 1.82
N LEU A 48 13.06 -10.99 1.89
CA LEU A 48 11.86 -11.67 1.40
C LEU A 48 11.84 -11.71 -0.14
N ALA A 49 12.27 -10.63 -0.78
CA ALA A 49 12.40 -10.55 -2.23
C ALA A 49 13.43 -11.54 -2.78
N ASP A 50 14.55 -11.74 -2.07
CA ASP A 50 15.54 -12.78 -2.41
C ASP A 50 14.93 -14.18 -2.40
N LYS A 51 14.10 -14.45 -1.39
CA LYS A 51 13.47 -15.75 -1.21
C LYS A 51 12.31 -15.99 -2.19
N GLU A 52 11.43 -15.03 -2.33
CA GLU A 52 10.15 -15.18 -3.03
C GLU A 52 10.22 -14.77 -4.52
N GLY A 53 11.23 -13.98 -4.90
CA GLY A 53 11.49 -13.62 -6.30
C GLY A 53 10.61 -12.50 -6.83
N PHE A 54 10.70 -11.31 -6.25
CA PHE A 54 10.05 -10.09 -6.73
C PHE A 54 10.98 -8.87 -6.62
N ILE A 55 10.72 -7.85 -7.43
CA ILE A 55 11.45 -6.58 -7.41
C ILE A 55 10.84 -5.64 -6.38
N VAL A 56 11.68 -4.84 -5.68
CA VAL A 56 11.18 -3.82 -4.75
C VAL A 56 11.62 -2.43 -5.19
N VAL A 57 10.67 -1.50 -5.20
CA VAL A 57 10.88 -0.08 -5.46
C VAL A 57 10.66 0.69 -4.15
N TYR A 58 11.63 1.50 -3.76
CA TYR A 58 11.59 2.35 -2.59
C TYR A 58 11.66 3.82 -3.02
N PRO A 59 10.54 4.47 -3.27
CA PRO A 59 10.53 5.87 -3.66
C PRO A 59 10.91 6.79 -2.49
N GLN A 60 11.51 7.97 -2.79
CA GLN A 60 11.76 9.04 -1.84
C GLN A 60 10.66 10.09 -1.90
N GLY A 61 9.98 10.30 -0.79
CA GLY A 61 8.99 11.36 -0.63
C GLY A 61 9.62 12.74 -0.53
N ARG A 62 8.87 13.76 -0.95
CA ARG A 62 9.19 15.18 -0.76
C ARG A 62 7.91 15.88 -0.36
N ASP A 63 7.99 16.85 0.55
CA ASP A 63 6.86 17.74 0.74
C ASP A 63 6.64 18.61 -0.51
N GLY A 64 5.40 18.94 -0.80
CA GLY A 64 5.06 19.78 -1.96
C GLY A 64 5.49 21.24 -1.81
N THR A 65 6.10 21.65 -0.71
CA THR A 65 6.42 23.05 -0.41
C THR A 65 7.60 23.57 -1.20
N ASN A 66 8.32 22.70 -1.90
CA ASN A 66 9.35 23.03 -2.89
C ASN A 66 10.33 24.11 -2.42
N LYS A 67 10.67 24.09 -1.13
CA LYS A 67 11.73 24.95 -0.62
C LYS A 67 13.03 24.42 -1.15
N ALA A 68 13.73 25.23 -1.91
CA ALA A 68 15.04 24.91 -2.47
C ALA A 68 16.04 24.43 -1.38
N ASP A 69 15.79 24.82 -0.13
CA ASP A 69 16.62 24.52 1.03
C ASP A 69 16.44 23.11 1.62
N TYR A 70 15.34 22.39 1.24
CA TYR A 70 15.04 21.04 1.75
C TYR A 70 14.62 20.11 0.61
N PRO A 71 15.54 19.73 -0.29
CA PRO A 71 15.21 18.95 -1.47
C PRO A 71 14.75 17.52 -1.17
N ASP A 72 15.06 16.98 0.00
CA ASP A 72 14.80 15.60 0.39
C ASP A 72 14.29 15.51 1.85
N ASP A 73 13.25 16.25 2.18
CA ASP A 73 12.70 16.31 3.54
C ASP A 73 11.98 15.05 4.02
N GLY A 74 11.78 14.07 3.12
CA GLY A 74 11.20 12.78 3.46
C GLY A 74 9.71 12.82 3.75
N ASN A 75 8.97 13.77 3.23
CA ASN A 75 7.52 13.85 3.37
C ASN A 75 6.78 13.44 2.09
N TRP A 76 5.51 13.04 2.27
CA TRP A 76 4.56 12.76 1.20
C TRP A 76 3.44 13.78 1.20
N ASN A 77 2.96 14.14 0.03
CA ASN A 77 1.71 14.86 -0.12
C ASN A 77 0.55 13.87 -0.05
N ASP A 78 0.23 13.44 1.15
CA ASP A 78 -0.76 12.41 1.48
C ASP A 78 -2.16 12.97 1.74
N GLY A 79 -2.28 14.29 1.73
CA GLY A 79 -3.52 14.97 2.03
C GLY A 79 -3.67 15.49 3.44
N PHE A 80 -2.64 15.50 4.21
CA PHE A 80 -2.67 16.10 5.53
C PHE A 80 -2.92 17.60 5.45
N VAL A 81 -3.97 18.07 6.14
CA VAL A 81 -4.32 19.49 6.24
C VAL A 81 -3.18 20.23 6.93
N GLY A 82 -2.48 21.07 6.20
CA GLY A 82 -1.32 21.85 6.71
C GLY A 82 -0.07 21.70 5.86
N THR A 83 0.00 20.76 4.95
CA THR A 83 1.01 20.77 3.89
C THR A 83 0.53 21.73 2.79
N THR A 84 1.20 22.86 2.68
CA THR A 84 0.87 23.86 1.66
C THR A 84 1.08 23.28 0.27
N GLY A 85 0.02 23.30 -0.55
CA GLY A 85 0.06 22.79 -1.93
C GLY A 85 -0.83 21.57 -2.17
N TRP A 86 -1.52 21.07 -1.15
CA TRP A 86 -2.49 20.02 -1.33
C TRP A 86 -3.83 20.55 -1.84
N GLU A 87 -4.18 20.26 -3.07
CA GLU A 87 -5.52 20.44 -3.53
C GLU A 87 -6.40 19.32 -2.97
N ALA A 88 -7.27 19.64 -2.01
CA ALA A 88 -8.22 18.72 -1.37
C ALA A 88 -9.27 18.12 -2.34
N THR A 89 -8.97 18.09 -3.62
CA THR A 89 -9.95 17.89 -4.69
C THR A 89 -9.93 16.48 -5.28
N GLY A 90 -9.18 15.55 -4.69
CA GLY A 90 -9.10 14.21 -5.23
C GLY A 90 -8.39 14.06 -6.55
N LYS A 91 -7.70 15.07 -6.94
CA LYS A 91 -6.89 15.08 -8.14
C LYS A 91 -5.51 14.50 -7.84
N GLU A 92 -4.87 14.03 -8.89
CA GLU A 92 -3.46 13.67 -8.85
C GLU A 92 -2.61 14.83 -8.33
N ASN A 93 -1.72 14.54 -7.38
CA ASN A 93 -0.72 15.47 -6.88
C ASN A 93 0.68 15.09 -7.38
N ALA A 94 1.70 15.88 -7.01
CA ALA A 94 3.07 15.64 -7.45
C ALA A 94 3.63 14.28 -7.02
N ASP A 95 3.17 13.72 -5.89
CA ASP A 95 3.62 12.42 -5.39
C ASP A 95 2.90 11.26 -6.06
N THR A 96 1.58 11.34 -6.26
CA THR A 96 0.85 10.34 -7.03
C THR A 96 1.35 10.26 -8.47
N LYS A 97 1.64 11.42 -9.11
CA LYS A 97 2.27 11.48 -10.43
C LYS A 97 3.66 10.85 -10.44
N PHE A 98 4.46 11.09 -9.41
CA PHE A 98 5.78 10.47 -9.29
C PHE A 98 5.69 8.95 -9.15
N ILE A 99 4.81 8.45 -8.28
CA ILE A 99 4.59 7.01 -8.11
C ILE A 99 4.11 6.38 -9.42
N LYS A 100 3.16 7.02 -10.11
CA LYS A 100 2.69 6.55 -11.43
C LYS A 100 3.82 6.52 -12.46
N ALA A 101 4.62 7.58 -12.54
CA ALA A 101 5.77 7.65 -13.45
C ALA A 101 6.81 6.55 -13.17
N LEU A 102 7.01 6.19 -11.88
CA LEU A 102 7.88 5.06 -11.53
C LEU A 102 7.29 3.72 -11.98
N VAL A 103 5.98 3.52 -11.84
CA VAL A 103 5.32 2.31 -12.38
C VAL A 103 5.57 2.21 -13.88
N ASP A 104 5.32 3.30 -14.63
CA ASP A 104 5.50 3.33 -16.08
C ASP A 104 6.96 3.08 -16.48
N LYS A 105 7.91 3.67 -15.72
CA LYS A 105 9.33 3.47 -15.93
C LYS A 105 9.74 2.00 -15.72
N ILE A 106 9.35 1.40 -14.60
CA ILE A 106 9.69 -0.01 -14.32
C ILE A 106 9.06 -0.94 -15.35
N GLN A 107 7.82 -0.69 -15.77
CA GLN A 107 7.19 -1.44 -16.85
C GLN A 107 7.96 -1.30 -18.17
N ALA A 108 8.44 -0.11 -18.50
CA ALA A 108 9.21 0.13 -19.72
C ALA A 108 10.61 -0.52 -19.66
N ASP A 109 11.34 -0.33 -18.57
CA ASP A 109 12.72 -0.84 -18.39
C ASP A 109 12.76 -2.39 -18.38
N TYR A 110 11.69 -3.03 -17.91
CA TYR A 110 11.57 -4.49 -17.77
C TYR A 110 10.46 -5.08 -18.64
N LYS A 111 10.09 -4.41 -19.72
CA LYS A 111 9.08 -4.91 -20.67
C LYS A 111 9.53 -6.17 -21.38
N THR A 112 10.79 -6.19 -21.81
CA THR A 112 11.40 -7.26 -22.59
C THR A 112 12.69 -7.70 -21.93
N PRO A 113 12.93 -9.00 -21.76
CA PRO A 113 14.19 -9.51 -21.26
C PRO A 113 15.36 -9.11 -22.18
N THR A 114 16.40 -8.50 -21.60
CA THR A 114 17.63 -8.10 -22.29
C THR A 114 18.83 -8.34 -21.38
N ALA A 115 20.04 -8.41 -21.94
CA ALA A 115 21.26 -8.54 -21.13
C ALA A 115 21.43 -7.37 -20.13
N SER A 116 21.00 -6.15 -20.49
CA SER A 116 21.11 -4.97 -19.63
C SER A 116 20.16 -4.98 -18.42
N ASN A 117 19.07 -5.75 -18.47
CA ASN A 117 18.15 -5.95 -17.34
C ASN A 117 18.19 -7.38 -16.79
N SER A 118 19.34 -8.07 -16.93
CA SER A 118 19.56 -9.44 -16.47
C SER A 118 18.55 -10.46 -17.01
N ASN A 119 18.05 -10.24 -18.23
CA ASN A 119 17.04 -11.05 -18.90
C ASN A 119 15.73 -11.19 -18.09
N ILE A 120 15.32 -10.12 -17.40
CA ILE A 120 14.10 -10.06 -16.57
C ILE A 120 12.98 -9.37 -17.36
N SER A 121 11.74 -9.84 -17.19
CA SER A 121 10.57 -9.03 -17.48
C SER A 121 9.59 -9.02 -16.31
N VAL A 122 8.93 -7.87 -16.09
CA VAL A 122 7.89 -7.73 -15.05
C VAL A 122 6.51 -8.04 -15.60
N ASP A 123 5.60 -8.47 -14.70
CA ASP A 123 4.19 -8.59 -15.02
C ASP A 123 3.50 -7.23 -14.81
N PRO A 124 3.01 -6.56 -15.85
CA PRO A 124 2.37 -5.25 -15.71
C PRO A 124 1.10 -5.28 -14.87
N LYS A 125 0.54 -6.45 -14.59
CA LYS A 125 -0.64 -6.65 -13.74
C LYS A 125 -0.30 -6.95 -12.28
N LYS A 126 0.97 -7.17 -11.93
CA LYS A 126 1.43 -7.57 -10.59
C LYS A 126 2.30 -6.49 -9.93
N PHE A 127 1.76 -5.29 -9.88
CA PHE A 127 2.33 -4.19 -9.12
C PHE A 127 1.54 -4.02 -7.82
N TYR A 128 2.23 -3.88 -6.70
CA TYR A 128 1.65 -3.75 -5.37
C TYR A 128 2.22 -2.52 -4.67
N LEU A 129 1.43 -1.87 -3.82
CA LEU A 129 1.83 -0.67 -3.11
C LEU A 129 1.58 -0.82 -1.62
N CYS A 130 2.57 -0.49 -0.81
CA CYS A 130 2.41 -0.38 0.64
C CYS A 130 3.22 0.75 1.22
N GLY A 131 2.95 1.08 2.49
CA GLY A 131 3.70 2.10 3.19
C GLY A 131 3.44 2.11 4.69
N PHE A 132 4.26 2.88 5.40
CA PHE A 132 4.17 3.07 6.85
C PHE A 132 3.81 4.51 7.18
N SER A 133 2.94 4.73 8.19
CA SER A 133 2.59 6.05 8.70
C SER A 133 2.14 6.98 7.56
N MET A 134 2.82 8.11 7.32
CA MET A 134 2.56 8.99 6.18
C MET A 134 2.66 8.26 4.82
N GLY A 135 3.54 7.27 4.67
CA GLY A 135 3.58 6.41 3.49
C GLY A 135 2.36 5.48 3.39
N GLY A 136 1.81 5.05 4.53
CA GLY A 136 0.55 4.32 4.60
C GLY A 136 -0.64 5.21 4.21
N MET A 137 -0.65 6.48 4.64
CA MET A 137 -1.63 7.50 4.22
C MET A 137 -1.55 7.73 2.72
N MET A 138 -0.32 7.84 2.18
CA MET A 138 -0.08 7.98 0.74
C MET A 138 -0.55 6.73 -0.04
N THR A 139 -0.49 5.54 0.57
CA THR A 139 -1.04 4.32 -0.01
C THR A 139 -2.55 4.42 -0.20
N TYR A 140 -3.29 4.97 0.77
CA TYR A 140 -4.73 5.24 0.62
C TYR A 140 -5.01 6.28 -0.47
N ALA A 141 -4.21 7.35 -0.52
CA ALA A 141 -4.33 8.35 -1.58
C ALA A 141 -4.14 7.73 -2.98
N CYS A 142 -3.12 6.89 -3.14
CA CYS A 142 -2.88 6.16 -4.39
C CYS A 142 -3.99 5.15 -4.70
N ALA A 143 -4.55 4.46 -3.71
CA ALA A 143 -5.67 3.55 -3.92
C ALA A 143 -6.90 4.26 -4.52
N LYS A 144 -7.08 5.54 -4.19
CA LYS A 144 -8.11 6.40 -4.75
C LYS A 144 -7.74 6.95 -6.12
N VAL A 145 -6.61 7.65 -6.20
CA VAL A 145 -6.24 8.47 -7.36
C VAL A 145 -5.65 7.63 -8.50
N LEU A 146 -4.91 6.57 -8.16
CA LEU A 146 -4.29 5.64 -9.11
C LEU A 146 -5.03 4.29 -9.15
N ASN A 147 -6.35 4.33 -8.96
CA ASN A 147 -7.18 3.13 -8.93
C ASN A 147 -7.00 2.28 -10.19
N GLY A 148 -6.75 0.99 -10.02
CA GLY A 148 -6.47 0.07 -11.12
C GLY A 148 -5.01 0.02 -11.59
N THR A 149 -4.11 0.86 -11.04
CA THR A 149 -2.67 0.79 -11.32
C THR A 149 -1.98 -0.32 -10.53
N PHE A 150 -2.40 -0.54 -9.28
CA PHE A 150 -1.87 -1.58 -8.41
C PHE A 150 -2.91 -2.67 -8.19
N ALA A 151 -2.46 -3.92 -8.13
CA ALA A 151 -3.31 -5.09 -7.91
C ALA A 151 -3.77 -5.24 -6.46
N ALA A 152 -3.01 -4.70 -5.51
CA ALA A 152 -3.36 -4.66 -4.10
C ALA A 152 -2.57 -3.58 -3.37
N TYR A 153 -3.10 -3.16 -2.22
CA TYR A 153 -2.57 -2.09 -1.40
C TYR A 153 -2.40 -2.55 0.06
N GLY A 154 -1.43 -1.96 0.78
CA GLY A 154 -1.21 -2.27 2.19
C GLY A 154 -0.74 -1.06 2.99
N SER A 155 -1.33 -0.83 4.15
CA SER A 155 -0.93 0.24 5.06
C SER A 155 -0.49 -0.32 6.41
N CYS A 156 0.64 0.17 6.92
CA CYS A 156 1.11 -0.06 8.27
C CYS A 156 0.99 1.25 9.05
N SER A 157 0.17 1.28 10.10
CA SER A 157 0.00 2.44 11.00
C SER A 157 -0.24 3.77 10.26
N GLY A 158 -0.96 3.75 9.14
CA GLY A 158 -1.34 4.93 8.38
C GLY A 158 -2.74 4.78 7.86
N TYR A 159 -3.54 5.86 7.87
CA TYR A 159 -4.90 5.86 7.36
C TYR A 159 -5.26 7.19 6.69
N PRO A 160 -6.35 7.24 5.91
CA PRO A 160 -6.73 8.47 5.24
C PRO A 160 -7.09 9.54 6.26
N LEU A 161 -6.52 10.74 6.11
CA LEU A 161 -6.70 11.86 7.05
C LEU A 161 -7.78 12.84 6.62
N ASN A 162 -8.41 12.65 5.50
CA ASN A 162 -9.50 13.50 5.03
C ASN A 162 -10.66 12.69 4.47
N GLU A 163 -11.84 13.30 4.47
CA GLU A 163 -13.07 12.69 3.96
C GLU A 163 -12.96 12.21 2.51
N PHE A 164 -12.14 12.88 1.72
CA PHE A 164 -11.93 12.51 0.33
C PHE A 164 -11.25 11.14 0.21
N HIS A 165 -10.22 10.88 1.00
CA HIS A 165 -9.57 9.56 1.02
C HIS A 165 -10.39 8.51 1.73
N MET A 166 -11.27 8.91 2.65
CA MET A 166 -12.24 8.01 3.28
C MET A 166 -13.34 7.60 2.31
N ASN A 167 -13.77 8.51 1.44
CA ASN A 167 -14.69 8.15 0.37
C ASN A 167 -13.94 7.48 -0.79
N LEU A 168 -13.75 6.18 -0.67
CA LEU A 168 -13.06 5.36 -1.66
C LEU A 168 -13.95 4.94 -2.85
N ALA A 169 -14.97 5.73 -3.22
CA ALA A 169 -15.73 5.49 -4.43
C ALA A 169 -14.80 5.50 -5.66
N THR A 170 -14.51 4.34 -6.20
CA THR A 170 -13.61 4.13 -7.34
C THR A 170 -14.24 3.16 -8.32
N GLU A 171 -13.78 3.15 -9.55
CA GLU A 171 -14.32 2.27 -10.60
C GLU A 171 -13.93 0.80 -10.38
N ASN A 172 -12.72 0.57 -9.85
CA ASN A 172 -12.22 -0.79 -9.62
C ASN A 172 -12.24 -1.15 -8.13
N PRO A 173 -12.44 -2.43 -7.79
CA PRO A 173 -12.27 -2.93 -6.44
C PRO A 173 -10.86 -2.67 -5.90
N ILE A 174 -10.74 -2.53 -4.57
CA ILE A 174 -9.48 -2.22 -3.89
C ILE A 174 -9.16 -3.35 -2.91
N PRO A 175 -8.44 -4.40 -3.32
CA PRO A 175 -7.88 -5.36 -2.37
C PRO A 175 -6.94 -4.63 -1.41
N PHE A 176 -7.20 -4.70 -0.10
CA PHE A 176 -6.48 -3.89 0.87
C PHE A 176 -6.16 -4.68 2.14
N ILE A 177 -4.92 -4.57 2.62
CA ILE A 177 -4.52 -5.01 3.95
C ILE A 177 -4.11 -3.81 4.80
N HIS A 178 -4.70 -3.68 5.99
CA HIS A 178 -4.35 -2.66 6.97
C HIS A 178 -3.75 -3.31 8.22
N MET A 179 -2.58 -2.84 8.64
CA MET A 179 -1.89 -3.32 9.83
C MET A 179 -1.68 -2.18 10.82
N HIS A 180 -1.90 -2.44 12.11
CA HIS A 180 -1.81 -1.40 13.15
C HIS A 180 -1.38 -1.97 14.49
N GLY A 181 -0.58 -1.20 15.23
CA GLY A 181 -0.25 -1.48 16.62
C GLY A 181 -1.37 -1.03 17.56
N LYS A 182 -1.75 -1.86 18.54
CA LYS A 182 -2.80 -1.49 19.50
C LYS A 182 -2.37 -0.36 20.44
N ASP A 183 -1.07 -0.22 20.68
CA ASP A 183 -0.49 0.82 21.54
C ASP A 183 0.03 2.02 20.75
N ASP A 184 -0.45 2.21 19.52
CA ASP A 184 -0.10 3.36 18.69
C ASP A 184 -0.66 4.65 19.32
N GLY A 185 0.21 5.37 20.04
CA GLY A 185 -0.12 6.64 20.68
C GLY A 185 -0.06 7.86 19.76
N MET A 186 0.44 7.69 18.51
CA MET A 186 0.53 8.78 17.53
C MET A 186 -0.69 8.81 16.61
N LEU A 187 -1.08 7.66 16.11
CA LEU A 187 -2.26 7.45 15.28
C LEU A 187 -3.15 6.39 15.94
N GLY A 188 -3.94 6.82 16.92
CA GLY A 188 -4.69 5.92 17.79
C GLY A 188 -5.61 4.97 17.01
N ILE A 189 -5.65 3.73 17.45
CA ILE A 189 -6.43 2.64 16.83
C ILE A 189 -7.95 2.90 16.80
N ASN A 190 -8.46 3.83 17.61
CA ASN A 190 -9.89 4.13 17.70
C ASN A 190 -10.51 4.62 16.37
N HIS A 191 -9.70 5.19 15.49
CA HIS A 191 -10.13 5.60 14.15
C HIS A 191 -10.16 4.43 13.15
N LEU A 192 -9.55 3.30 13.50
CA LEU A 192 -9.42 2.16 12.61
C LEU A 192 -10.78 1.60 12.17
N ASN A 193 -11.75 1.54 13.07
CA ASN A 193 -13.07 0.97 12.78
C ASN A 193 -13.77 1.74 11.66
N THR A 194 -13.84 3.08 11.75
CA THR A 194 -14.50 3.91 10.72
C THR A 194 -13.83 3.78 9.35
N ILE A 195 -12.51 3.65 9.32
CA ILE A 195 -11.74 3.53 8.08
C ILE A 195 -11.94 2.17 7.44
N ILE A 196 -11.93 1.12 8.27
CA ILE A 196 -12.19 -0.24 7.81
C ILE A 196 -13.61 -0.37 7.30
N GLU A 197 -14.59 0.20 7.98
CA GLU A 197 -15.97 0.22 7.53
C GLU A 197 -16.10 0.82 6.13
N ASN A 198 -15.41 1.92 5.85
CA ASN A 198 -15.40 2.52 4.51
C ASN A 198 -14.73 1.63 3.45
N LEU A 199 -13.62 0.98 3.78
CA LEU A 199 -12.99 0.00 2.88
C LEU A 199 -13.88 -1.21 2.63
N LEU A 200 -14.51 -1.73 3.67
CA LEU A 200 -15.44 -2.86 3.59
C LEU A 200 -16.66 -2.50 2.74
N PHE A 201 -17.28 -1.36 3.04
CA PHE A 201 -18.40 -0.86 2.26
C PHE A 201 -18.04 -0.67 0.79
N ARG A 202 -16.90 -0.05 0.53
CA ARG A 202 -16.41 0.19 -0.83
C ARG A 202 -16.23 -1.10 -1.64
N ASN A 203 -15.76 -2.15 -1.01
CA ASN A 203 -15.56 -3.44 -1.66
C ASN A 203 -16.81 -4.36 -1.56
N GLY A 204 -17.93 -3.84 -1.08
CA GLY A 204 -19.17 -4.59 -0.94
C GLY A 204 -19.12 -5.69 0.14
N CYS A 205 -18.22 -5.52 1.14
CA CYS A 205 -18.18 -6.40 2.30
C CYS A 205 -19.35 -6.09 3.24
N LYS A 206 -19.87 -7.10 3.93
CA LYS A 206 -20.86 -6.89 4.96
C LYS A 206 -20.25 -6.17 6.17
N LEU A 207 -20.90 -5.12 6.64
CA LEU A 207 -20.44 -4.32 7.78
C LEU A 207 -20.84 -4.90 9.13
N SER A 208 -21.69 -5.92 9.18
CA SER A 208 -22.18 -6.47 10.43
C SER A 208 -21.10 -7.29 11.14
N PRO A 209 -20.80 -7.01 12.43
CA PRO A 209 -19.79 -7.73 13.20
C PRO A 209 -20.27 -9.10 13.68
N LYS A 210 -21.15 -9.78 12.99
CA LYS A 210 -21.50 -11.15 13.35
C LYS A 210 -20.34 -12.05 12.97
N GLN A 211 -19.61 -12.46 13.97
CA GLN A 211 -18.53 -13.47 13.94
C GLN A 211 -19.10 -14.88 13.63
N ASN A 212 -19.77 -15.03 12.51
CA ASN A 212 -20.20 -16.34 12.05
C ASN A 212 -19.62 -16.58 10.68
N ASN A 213 -19.03 -17.74 10.48
CA ASN A 213 -18.38 -18.21 9.25
C ASN A 213 -19.25 -18.09 7.98
N ASP A 214 -20.55 -17.84 8.11
CA ASP A 214 -21.49 -17.70 7.01
C ASP A 214 -21.47 -16.33 6.33
N ASP A 215 -20.85 -15.31 6.96
CA ASP A 215 -20.84 -13.93 6.46
C ASP A 215 -19.57 -13.55 5.67
N GLY A 216 -18.69 -14.49 5.39
CA GLY A 216 -17.44 -14.26 4.64
C GLY A 216 -16.38 -13.52 5.41
N TRP A 217 -16.48 -13.49 6.73
CA TRP A 217 -15.51 -12.92 7.65
C TRP A 217 -14.91 -14.00 8.54
N THR A 218 -13.58 -14.03 8.66
CA THR A 218 -12.86 -14.92 9.58
C THR A 218 -11.94 -14.11 10.49
N THR A 219 -11.87 -14.49 11.77
CA THR A 219 -10.95 -13.91 12.75
C THR A 219 -9.98 -14.98 13.21
N THR A 220 -8.69 -14.65 13.20
CA THR A 220 -7.62 -15.47 13.78
C THR A 220 -6.87 -14.65 14.80
N THR A 221 -6.68 -15.22 16.00
CA THR A 221 -5.88 -14.58 17.07
C THR A 221 -4.79 -15.55 17.50
N GLU A 222 -3.54 -15.14 17.35
CA GLU A 222 -2.37 -15.91 17.76
C GLU A 222 -1.18 -15.00 18.06
N ASN A 223 -0.35 -15.38 19.03
CA ASN A 223 0.94 -14.72 19.34
C ASN A 223 0.85 -13.17 19.47
N GLY A 224 -0.21 -12.66 20.12
CA GLY A 224 -0.41 -11.21 20.27
C GLY A 224 -0.83 -10.48 18.99
N MET A 225 -1.27 -11.20 17.97
CA MET A 225 -1.80 -10.67 16.72
C MET A 225 -3.25 -11.09 16.54
N THR A 226 -4.08 -10.16 16.10
CA THR A 226 -5.46 -10.44 15.66
C THR A 226 -5.59 -10.07 14.19
N ARG A 227 -5.97 -11.05 13.37
CA ARG A 227 -6.24 -10.88 11.95
C ARG A 227 -7.70 -11.08 11.65
N ASN A 228 -8.30 -10.17 10.90
CA ASN A 228 -9.64 -10.30 10.36
C ASN A 228 -9.58 -10.29 8.82
N ASP A 229 -10.14 -11.28 8.19
CA ASP A 229 -10.23 -11.41 6.74
C ASP A 229 -11.69 -11.27 6.30
N PHE A 230 -11.96 -10.31 5.43
CA PHE A 230 -13.27 -10.01 4.87
C PHE A 230 -13.26 -10.28 3.37
N LYS A 231 -14.39 -10.71 2.83
CA LYS A 231 -14.59 -10.89 1.39
C LYS A 231 -15.69 -9.96 0.91
N GLY A 232 -15.36 -9.10 -0.03
CA GLY A 232 -16.30 -8.27 -0.75
C GLY A 232 -16.93 -8.98 -1.94
N VAL A 233 -17.64 -8.19 -2.73
CA VAL A 233 -18.23 -8.65 -4.01
C VAL A 233 -17.12 -9.21 -4.90
N ASN A 234 -17.41 -10.30 -5.59
CA ASN A 234 -16.44 -11.05 -6.41
C ASN A 234 -15.19 -11.55 -5.64
N GLY A 235 -15.30 -11.69 -4.32
CA GLY A 235 -14.21 -12.19 -3.49
C GLY A 235 -13.08 -11.20 -3.24
N VAL A 236 -13.32 -9.89 -3.44
CA VAL A 236 -12.31 -8.84 -3.15
C VAL A 236 -11.90 -8.91 -1.69
N PRO A 237 -10.63 -9.18 -1.36
CA PRO A 237 -10.21 -9.30 0.02
C PRO A 237 -9.97 -7.93 0.66
N VAL A 238 -10.42 -7.78 1.89
CA VAL A 238 -9.97 -6.75 2.83
C VAL A 238 -9.48 -7.46 4.07
N THR A 239 -8.27 -7.17 4.51
CA THR A 239 -7.67 -7.79 5.70
C THR A 239 -7.24 -6.71 6.68
N THR A 240 -7.48 -6.94 7.97
CA THR A 240 -6.91 -6.13 9.03
C THR A 240 -6.04 -7.00 9.93
N VAL A 241 -4.91 -6.45 10.38
CA VAL A 241 -4.03 -7.11 11.33
C VAL A 241 -3.68 -6.12 12.44
N THR A 242 -4.00 -6.45 13.67
CA THR A 242 -3.62 -5.66 14.83
C THR A 242 -2.61 -6.42 15.68
N PHE A 243 -1.65 -5.70 16.23
CA PHE A 243 -0.58 -6.26 17.05
C PHE A 243 -0.66 -5.70 18.47
N GLU A 244 -0.69 -6.60 19.46
CA GLU A 244 -0.54 -6.24 20.86
C GLU A 244 0.88 -5.71 21.12
N ASN A 245 1.03 -4.82 22.08
CA ASN A 245 2.32 -4.27 22.51
C ASN A 245 3.15 -3.63 21.37
N LEU A 246 2.50 -3.18 20.31
CA LEU A 246 3.12 -2.45 19.22
C LEU A 246 2.61 -1.01 19.22
N GLY A 247 3.53 -0.06 19.37
CA GLY A 247 3.28 1.37 19.20
C GLY A 247 3.26 1.78 17.72
N HIS A 248 3.57 3.06 17.45
CA HIS A 248 3.62 3.59 16.07
C HIS A 248 4.87 3.08 15.34
N TRP A 249 4.81 1.84 14.86
CA TRP A 249 5.93 1.20 14.15
C TRP A 249 5.48 0.12 13.17
N VAL A 250 6.44 -0.31 12.31
CA VAL A 250 6.24 -1.46 11.43
C VAL A 250 6.60 -2.73 12.18
N HIS A 251 5.65 -3.64 12.35
CA HIS A 251 5.93 -4.94 12.95
C HIS A 251 6.91 -5.75 12.07
N SER A 252 7.81 -6.50 12.68
CA SER A 252 8.84 -7.27 11.97
C SER A 252 8.28 -8.27 10.96
N SER A 253 7.09 -8.81 11.22
CA SER A 253 6.39 -9.73 10.31
C SER A 253 5.58 -9.01 9.22
N ALA A 254 5.48 -7.67 9.24
CA ALA A 254 4.65 -6.94 8.28
C ALA A 254 5.00 -7.24 6.81
N PRO A 255 6.28 -7.32 6.40
CA PRO A 255 6.61 -7.68 5.02
C PRO A 255 6.05 -9.02 4.58
N THR A 256 6.05 -10.02 5.48
CA THR A 256 5.50 -11.35 5.21
C THR A 256 3.98 -11.31 5.06
N TYR A 257 3.27 -10.60 5.95
CA TYR A 257 1.81 -10.44 5.84
C TYR A 257 1.42 -9.69 4.55
N LEU A 258 2.15 -8.62 4.23
CA LEU A 258 1.95 -7.87 2.98
C LEU A 258 2.15 -8.75 1.76
N TRP A 259 3.28 -9.47 1.69
CA TRP A 259 3.57 -10.34 0.56
C TRP A 259 2.54 -11.46 0.40
N ASN A 260 2.20 -12.14 1.49
CA ASN A 260 1.18 -13.20 1.46
C ASN A 260 -0.18 -12.67 1.01
N PHE A 261 -0.51 -11.42 1.34
CA PHE A 261 -1.71 -10.76 0.86
C PHE A 261 -1.60 -10.38 -0.62
N PHE A 262 -0.45 -9.90 -1.09
CA PHE A 262 -0.23 -9.42 -2.45
C PHE A 262 -0.11 -10.56 -3.46
N ASN A 263 0.66 -11.58 -3.10
CA ASN A 263 1.07 -12.62 -4.02
C ASN A 263 -0.12 -13.30 -4.73
N GLY A 264 0.00 -13.40 -6.04
CA GLY A 264 -1.05 -13.98 -6.90
C GLY A 264 -2.16 -13.02 -7.32
N LYS A 265 -2.26 -11.81 -6.77
CA LYS A 265 -3.25 -10.82 -7.20
C LYS A 265 -2.81 -10.09 -8.46
N THR A 266 -3.79 -9.78 -9.32
CA THR A 266 -3.60 -9.02 -10.55
C THR A 266 -4.63 -7.89 -10.65
N THR A 267 -4.32 -6.85 -11.42
CA THR A 267 -5.17 -5.66 -11.56
C THR A 267 -6.53 -5.93 -12.20
N ASP A 268 -6.71 -7.08 -12.84
CA ASP A 268 -7.95 -7.50 -13.49
C ASP A 268 -8.70 -8.63 -12.74
N MET A 269 -8.13 -9.16 -11.65
CA MET A 269 -8.68 -10.33 -10.95
C MET A 269 -10.08 -10.10 -10.39
N TYR A 270 -10.39 -8.90 -9.91
CA TYR A 270 -11.66 -8.60 -9.26
C TYR A 270 -12.55 -7.66 -10.08
N LYS A 271 -12.17 -7.35 -11.31
CA LYS A 271 -13.00 -6.57 -12.21
C LYS A 271 -14.24 -7.36 -12.55
N SER A 272 -15.41 -6.75 -12.41
CA SER A 272 -16.67 -7.32 -12.86
C SER A 272 -17.20 -6.48 -14.00
N ASP A 273 -17.90 -7.12 -14.94
CA ASP A 273 -18.70 -6.44 -15.95
C ASP A 273 -19.98 -5.81 -15.35
N ILE A 274 -20.12 -5.84 -14.02
CA ILE A 274 -21.24 -5.28 -13.30
C ILE A 274 -21.03 -3.77 -13.19
N GLU A 275 -21.86 -2.99 -13.87
CA GLU A 275 -22.04 -1.57 -13.57
C GLU A 275 -22.40 -1.42 -12.09
N TRP A 276 -21.49 -0.84 -11.28
CA TRP A 276 -21.75 -0.50 -9.90
C TRP A 276 -22.77 0.63 -9.84
N LYS A 277 -24.05 0.33 -9.87
CA LYS A 277 -25.11 1.30 -9.61
C LYS A 277 -25.22 1.48 -8.10
N TRP A 278 -24.71 2.58 -7.61
CA TRP A 278 -24.94 3.02 -6.24
C TRP A 278 -26.37 3.60 -6.15
N ASP A 279 -27.32 2.81 -5.74
CA ASP A 279 -28.57 3.33 -5.21
C ASP A 279 -28.30 3.86 -3.81
N MET A 280 -27.87 5.14 -3.75
CA MET A 280 -27.94 5.89 -2.50
C MET A 280 -29.42 6.23 -2.27
N LYS A 281 -30.10 5.46 -1.46
CA LYS A 281 -31.36 5.83 -0.83
C LYS A 281 -31.12 6.14 0.63
#